data_b8e8ff4c3359bcdef04fa9b5ac00be05
#
_entry.id   b8e8ff4c3359bcdef04fa9b5ac00be05
#
_cell.length_a   1.000
_cell.length_b   1.000
_cell.length_c   1.000
_cell.angle_alpha   90.00
_cell.angle_beta   90.00
_cell.angle_gamma   90.00
#
_symmetry.space_group_name_H-M   'P 1'
#
loop_
_entity.id
_entity.type
_entity.pdbx_description
1 polymer ?
#
loop_
_entity_poly.entity_id
_entity_poly.type
_entity_poly.pdbx_seq_one_letter_code
_entity_poly.pdbx_strand_id
1 'polypeptide(L)'
;MEKTMEKIVALAKARGFVYPGSEIYGGLANTWDYGNLGVELKNNVKKAWWKKFIQESPYNVGVDCAILMNPQTWIASGHLGSFSDPLMDCKCCHERFRADKLIEDFAKEKDIALRCSVDGWTNEEMKSFVDEHEIPCPSCGKHDFTDIRQFNLMFKTFQGITEDSKAVVYLRPETAQGIFVNFKNVQRTSRKKIPFGIGQIGKSFRNEITPGNFTFRTREFEQMELEFFCEPGTDMEWFHYWRQFCKDWLISLGMKEEEMRLRDHDPEELSFYSKGTTDIEFLFPFGWGELWGIADRTDYDLGRHQEVSGEPMEYFDDEKKKKYIPYVVEPSLGADRVTLAFLCGAYDEEELEGGDVRTVLRFHPFLAPVKVAVLPLSKKLGEGAEKVYAELSKDWNCEYDDRGAIGKRYRRQDEIGTPFCITYDFDSETDGMVTVRDRDSMEQERVAISDLREYFRNKFEF
;
A
#
# COMPACT_ATOMS: atom_id res chain seq x y z
N MET A 1 -0.57 -1.99 -26.40
CA MET A 1 -2.00 -2.39 -26.24
C MET A 1 -2.58 -1.70 -25.02
N GLU A 2 -3.92 -1.60 -24.90
CA GLU A 2 -4.54 -0.95 -23.74
C GLU A 2 -4.34 -1.75 -22.46
N LYS A 3 -3.87 -1.09 -21.41
CA LYS A 3 -3.65 -1.64 -20.07
C LYS A 3 -4.98 -1.59 -19.30
N THR A 4 -5.58 -2.74 -18.99
CA THR A 4 -6.84 -2.83 -18.25
C THR A 4 -6.67 -3.59 -16.93
N MET A 5 -7.55 -3.29 -15.94
CA MET A 5 -7.55 -4.04 -14.68
C MET A 5 -7.81 -5.54 -14.87
N GLU A 6 -8.67 -5.91 -15.83
CA GLU A 6 -8.98 -7.32 -16.11
C GLU A 6 -7.74 -8.10 -16.52
N LYS A 7 -6.89 -7.54 -17.41
CA LYS A 7 -5.63 -8.18 -17.83
C LYS A 7 -4.65 -8.32 -16.66
N ILE A 8 -4.51 -7.28 -15.85
CA ILE A 8 -3.60 -7.29 -14.70
C ILE A 8 -4.07 -8.30 -13.65
N VAL A 9 -5.36 -8.31 -13.32
CA VAL A 9 -5.96 -9.26 -12.36
C VAL A 9 -5.85 -10.69 -12.87
N ALA A 10 -6.09 -10.92 -14.17
CA ALA A 10 -5.94 -12.24 -14.79
C ALA A 10 -4.48 -12.74 -14.69
N LEU A 11 -3.51 -11.89 -15.01
CA LEU A 11 -2.08 -12.21 -14.87
C LEU A 11 -1.72 -12.48 -13.40
N ALA A 12 -2.15 -11.62 -12.48
CA ALA A 12 -1.87 -11.74 -11.06
C ALA A 12 -2.36 -13.07 -10.48
N LYS A 13 -3.58 -13.48 -10.83
CA LYS A 13 -4.14 -14.78 -10.42
C LYS A 13 -3.40 -15.94 -11.08
N ALA A 14 -3.19 -15.89 -12.40
CA ALA A 14 -2.55 -16.97 -13.15
C ALA A 14 -1.09 -17.22 -12.74
N ARG A 15 -0.38 -16.19 -12.27
CA ARG A 15 1.04 -16.26 -11.91
C ARG A 15 1.32 -16.31 -10.41
N GLY A 16 0.27 -16.35 -9.57
CA GLY A 16 0.46 -16.52 -8.13
C GLY A 16 0.87 -15.25 -7.40
N PHE A 17 0.44 -14.09 -7.88
CA PHE A 17 0.57 -12.85 -7.12
C PHE A 17 -0.54 -12.72 -6.09
N VAL A 18 -1.80 -12.93 -6.49
CA VAL A 18 -2.95 -12.77 -5.61
C VAL A 18 -4.02 -13.82 -5.95
N TYR A 19 -4.60 -14.42 -4.93
CA TYR A 19 -5.72 -15.35 -5.04
C TYR A 19 -6.96 -14.82 -4.33
N PRO A 20 -8.19 -15.20 -4.73
CA PRO A 20 -9.37 -14.97 -3.91
C PRO A 20 -9.22 -15.65 -2.53
N GLY A 21 -9.47 -14.90 -1.46
CA GLY A 21 -9.38 -15.46 -0.10
C GLY A 21 -10.40 -16.56 0.14
N SER A 22 -9.97 -17.72 0.64
CA SER A 22 -10.84 -18.88 0.93
C SER A 22 -11.57 -19.41 -0.31
N GLU A 23 -10.94 -19.39 -1.48
CA GLU A 23 -11.55 -19.73 -2.79
C GLU A 23 -12.25 -21.09 -2.81
N ILE A 24 -11.70 -22.11 -2.14
CA ILE A 24 -12.26 -23.46 -2.07
C ILE A 24 -13.66 -23.52 -1.43
N TYR A 25 -14.05 -22.49 -0.67
CA TYR A 25 -15.36 -22.35 -0.05
C TYR A 25 -16.25 -21.31 -0.78
N GLY A 26 -15.91 -20.94 -2.00
CA GLY A 26 -16.59 -19.89 -2.76
C GLY A 26 -16.08 -18.48 -2.50
N GLY A 27 -15.04 -18.34 -1.69
CA GLY A 27 -14.42 -17.07 -1.36
C GLY A 27 -15.18 -16.24 -0.31
N LEU A 28 -14.55 -15.15 0.10
CA LEU A 28 -15.17 -14.08 0.87
C LEU A 28 -15.00 -12.78 0.08
N ALA A 29 -16.09 -12.06 -0.15
CA ALA A 29 -16.10 -10.89 -1.01
C ALA A 29 -15.02 -9.86 -0.61
N ASN A 30 -14.22 -9.46 -1.60
CA ASN A 30 -13.11 -8.50 -1.45
C ASN A 30 -12.08 -8.88 -0.35
N THR A 31 -11.85 -10.18 -0.20
CA THR A 31 -10.77 -10.74 0.60
C THR A 31 -9.78 -11.44 -0.33
N TRP A 32 -8.52 -11.15 -0.17
CA TRP A 32 -7.46 -11.60 -1.07
C TRP A 32 -6.29 -12.18 -0.30
N ASP A 33 -5.75 -13.28 -0.81
CA ASP A 33 -4.52 -13.89 -0.31
C ASP A 33 -3.36 -13.57 -1.27
N TYR A 34 -2.23 -13.11 -0.73
CA TYR A 34 -1.01 -12.98 -1.52
C TYR A 34 -0.40 -14.35 -1.74
N GLY A 35 -0.24 -14.72 -3.01
CA GLY A 35 0.41 -15.97 -3.42
C GLY A 35 1.93 -15.91 -3.26
N ASN A 36 2.60 -16.94 -3.76
CA ASN A 36 4.06 -17.09 -3.64
C ASN A 36 4.87 -15.92 -4.26
N LEU A 37 4.42 -15.35 -5.36
CA LEU A 37 5.08 -14.16 -5.96
C LEU A 37 4.59 -12.87 -5.33
N GLY A 38 3.32 -12.80 -4.96
CA GLY A 38 2.74 -11.60 -4.36
C GLY A 38 3.30 -11.29 -2.98
N VAL A 39 3.53 -12.30 -2.14
CA VAL A 39 4.13 -12.11 -0.82
C VAL A 39 5.57 -11.60 -0.93
N GLU A 40 6.35 -12.09 -1.90
CA GLU A 40 7.71 -11.61 -2.15
C GLU A 40 7.72 -10.16 -2.65
N LEU A 41 6.84 -9.82 -3.61
CA LEU A 41 6.69 -8.44 -4.09
C LEU A 41 6.33 -7.49 -2.95
N LYS A 42 5.32 -7.83 -2.17
CA LYS A 42 4.86 -7.01 -1.03
C LYS A 42 5.93 -6.86 0.05
N ASN A 43 6.67 -7.93 0.35
CA ASN A 43 7.78 -7.89 1.30
C ASN A 43 8.93 -7.02 0.79
N ASN A 44 9.24 -7.05 -0.52
CA ASN A 44 10.25 -6.18 -1.11
C ASN A 44 9.82 -4.70 -1.05
N VAL A 45 8.55 -4.39 -1.27
CA VAL A 45 8.00 -3.03 -1.10
C VAL A 45 8.15 -2.56 0.34
N LYS A 46 7.75 -3.38 1.32
CA LYS A 46 7.88 -3.06 2.75
C LYS A 46 9.35 -2.89 3.16
N LYS A 47 10.24 -3.75 2.64
CA LYS A 47 11.68 -3.66 2.88
C LYS A 47 12.28 -2.38 2.29
N ALA A 48 11.85 -1.97 1.09
CA ALA A 48 12.26 -0.71 0.49
C ALA A 48 11.85 0.48 1.34
N TRP A 49 10.60 0.50 1.81
CA TRP A 49 10.10 1.55 2.70
C TRP A 49 10.89 1.58 4.01
N TRP A 50 11.05 0.44 4.69
CA TRP A 50 11.78 0.36 5.95
C TRP A 50 13.23 0.82 5.82
N LYS A 51 13.88 0.45 4.71
CA LYS A 51 15.25 0.88 4.41
C LYS A 51 15.34 2.41 4.37
N LYS A 52 14.49 3.07 3.58
CA LYS A 52 14.57 4.53 3.36
C LYS A 52 14.02 5.35 4.53
N PHE A 53 12.88 4.94 5.08
CA PHE A 53 12.19 5.73 6.10
C PHE A 53 12.72 5.48 7.50
N ILE A 54 13.27 4.30 7.79
CA ILE A 54 13.73 3.94 9.14
C ILE A 54 15.25 3.75 9.18
N GLN A 55 15.78 2.81 8.38
CA GLN A 55 17.19 2.41 8.50
C GLN A 55 18.16 3.51 8.08
N GLU A 56 17.93 4.17 6.95
CA GLU A 56 18.79 5.23 6.41
C GLU A 56 18.49 6.62 7.01
N SER A 57 17.37 6.76 7.72
CA SER A 57 16.99 8.03 8.33
C SER A 57 17.76 8.29 9.64
N PRO A 58 18.39 9.45 9.80
CA PRO A 58 19.01 9.83 11.08
C PRO A 58 17.97 10.19 12.15
N TYR A 59 16.72 10.43 11.74
CA TYR A 59 15.65 10.88 12.62
C TYR A 59 14.80 9.73 13.16
N ASN A 60 14.48 8.74 12.35
CA ASN A 60 13.38 7.82 12.59
C ASN A 60 13.80 6.55 13.32
N VAL A 61 12.83 5.95 14.02
CA VAL A 61 12.93 4.63 14.64
C VAL A 61 11.66 3.83 14.34
N GLY A 62 11.73 2.50 14.47
CA GLY A 62 10.59 1.64 14.22
C GLY A 62 9.93 1.12 15.50
N VAL A 63 8.63 0.79 15.40
CA VAL A 63 7.87 0.06 16.42
C VAL A 63 7.01 -1.01 15.75
N ASP A 64 6.53 -1.95 16.56
CA ASP A 64 5.47 -2.90 16.18
C ASP A 64 4.47 -2.99 17.34
N CYS A 65 3.36 -2.25 17.20
CA CYS A 65 2.34 -2.14 18.23
C CYS A 65 1.28 -3.23 18.06
N ALA A 66 0.66 -3.65 19.17
CA ALA A 66 -0.42 -4.63 19.16
C ALA A 66 -1.62 -4.13 18.34
N ILE A 67 -2.31 -5.05 17.66
CA ILE A 67 -3.58 -4.77 16.96
C ILE A 67 -4.69 -4.47 17.96
N LEU A 68 -4.77 -5.29 19.01
CA LEU A 68 -5.74 -5.11 20.10
C LEU A 68 -5.18 -4.10 21.11
N MET A 69 -5.93 -3.03 21.32
CA MET A 69 -5.54 -1.91 22.19
C MET A 69 -6.67 -1.61 23.17
N ASN A 70 -6.35 -0.91 24.24
CA ASN A 70 -7.36 -0.44 25.18
C ASN A 70 -8.40 0.41 24.43
N PRO A 71 -9.72 0.15 24.59
CA PRO A 71 -10.78 0.90 23.92
C PRO A 71 -10.74 2.43 24.16
N GLN A 72 -10.13 2.88 25.26
CA GLN A 72 -9.92 4.31 25.53
C GLN A 72 -9.07 5.00 24.46
N THR A 73 -8.17 4.26 23.79
CA THR A 73 -7.39 4.77 22.65
C THR A 73 -8.30 5.26 21.53
N TRP A 74 -9.37 4.51 21.24
CA TRP A 74 -10.32 4.82 20.17
C TRP A 74 -11.34 5.90 20.57
N ILE A 75 -11.56 6.08 21.87
CA ILE A 75 -12.33 7.22 22.41
C ILE A 75 -11.48 8.49 22.28
N ALA A 76 -10.22 8.44 22.70
CA ALA A 76 -9.31 9.58 22.64
C ALA A 76 -9.10 10.08 21.20
N SER A 77 -8.85 9.17 20.26
CA SER A 77 -8.65 9.49 18.84
C SER A 77 -9.94 9.87 18.08
N GLY A 78 -11.12 9.70 18.71
CA GLY A 78 -12.41 10.02 18.08
C GLY A 78 -12.99 8.92 17.18
N HIS A 79 -12.28 7.81 16.92
CA HIS A 79 -12.73 6.75 16.02
C HIS A 79 -14.06 6.13 16.41
N LEU A 80 -14.37 6.00 17.70
CA LEU A 80 -15.65 5.46 18.14
C LEU A 80 -16.82 6.42 17.89
N GLY A 81 -16.56 7.72 17.82
CA GLY A 81 -17.60 8.74 17.66
C GLY A 81 -17.83 9.19 16.21
N SER A 82 -16.77 9.29 15.41
CA SER A 82 -16.82 9.97 14.09
C SER A 82 -16.30 9.16 12.91
N PHE A 83 -15.68 7.99 13.14
CA PHE A 83 -15.18 7.15 12.06
C PHE A 83 -16.30 6.31 11.46
N SER A 84 -17.13 6.96 10.63
CA SER A 84 -18.34 6.37 10.07
C SER A 84 -18.62 6.87 8.67
N ASP A 85 -19.24 6.02 7.85
CA ASP A 85 -19.73 6.35 6.52
C ASP A 85 -21.25 6.60 6.56
N PRO A 86 -21.76 7.57 5.75
CA PRO A 86 -23.19 7.80 5.58
C PRO A 86 -23.79 6.67 4.74
N LEU A 87 -24.64 5.83 5.35
CA LEU A 87 -25.24 4.65 4.75
C LEU A 87 -26.72 4.84 4.47
N MET A 88 -27.17 4.47 3.27
CA MET A 88 -28.58 4.36 2.90
C MET A 88 -28.87 3.04 2.19
N ASP A 89 -30.06 2.49 2.38
CA ASP A 89 -30.51 1.24 1.75
C ASP A 89 -31.58 1.57 0.69
N CYS A 90 -31.51 0.94 -0.48
CA CYS A 90 -32.62 0.94 -1.41
C CYS A 90 -33.76 0.06 -0.88
N LYS A 91 -34.95 0.62 -0.68
CA LYS A 91 -36.11 -0.12 -0.16
C LYS A 91 -36.66 -1.16 -1.15
N CYS A 92 -36.29 -1.06 -2.43
CA CYS A 92 -36.78 -1.95 -3.47
C CYS A 92 -35.92 -3.21 -3.65
N CYS A 93 -34.61 -3.06 -3.74
CA CYS A 93 -33.69 -4.20 -3.95
C CYS A 93 -32.86 -4.56 -2.71
N HIS A 94 -32.99 -3.79 -1.64
CA HIS A 94 -32.28 -3.96 -0.35
C HIS A 94 -30.74 -3.83 -0.47
N GLU A 95 -30.25 -3.31 -1.59
CA GLU A 95 -28.82 -2.99 -1.74
C GLU A 95 -28.45 -1.75 -0.93
N ARG A 96 -27.22 -1.74 -0.44
CA ARG A 96 -26.64 -0.69 0.41
C ARG A 96 -25.67 0.17 -0.34
N PHE A 97 -25.76 1.48 -0.08
CA PHE A 97 -24.89 2.46 -0.72
C PHE A 97 -24.37 3.47 0.29
N ARG A 98 -23.17 3.97 0.03
CA ARG A 98 -22.66 5.18 0.66
C ARG A 98 -23.36 6.36 -0.03
N ALA A 99 -24.02 7.19 0.76
CA ALA A 99 -24.78 8.32 0.22
C ALA A 99 -23.88 9.37 -0.45
N ASP A 100 -22.72 9.64 0.15
CA ASP A 100 -21.71 10.55 -0.40
C ASP A 100 -21.23 10.09 -1.80
N LYS A 101 -20.87 8.80 -1.95
CA LYS A 101 -20.43 8.27 -3.24
C LYS A 101 -21.54 8.21 -4.29
N LEU A 102 -22.76 7.90 -3.87
CA LEU A 102 -23.91 7.90 -4.76
C LEU A 102 -24.15 9.31 -5.36
N ILE A 103 -23.99 10.34 -4.53
CA ILE A 103 -24.12 11.75 -4.95
C ILE A 103 -22.97 12.13 -5.89
N GLU A 104 -21.72 11.83 -5.53
CA GLU A 104 -20.54 12.15 -6.35
C GLU A 104 -20.61 11.50 -7.74
N ASP A 105 -20.94 10.21 -7.80
CA ASP A 105 -21.05 9.47 -9.06
C ASP A 105 -22.16 10.02 -9.94
N PHE A 106 -23.32 10.34 -9.35
CA PHE A 106 -24.44 10.94 -10.07
C PHE A 106 -24.09 12.35 -10.57
N ALA A 107 -23.50 13.19 -9.73
CA ALA A 107 -23.09 14.53 -10.10
C ALA A 107 -22.08 14.54 -11.24
N LYS A 108 -21.11 13.62 -11.20
CA LYS A 108 -20.13 13.40 -12.26
C LYS A 108 -20.79 12.94 -13.56
N GLU A 109 -21.72 11.99 -13.51
CA GLU A 109 -22.44 11.50 -14.69
C GLU A 109 -23.29 12.60 -15.36
N LYS A 110 -23.89 13.46 -14.55
CA LYS A 110 -24.79 14.54 -15.01
C LYS A 110 -24.08 15.88 -15.22
N ASP A 111 -22.78 15.95 -15.01
CA ASP A 111 -21.98 17.21 -15.09
C ASP A 111 -22.54 18.31 -14.17
N ILE A 112 -22.94 17.90 -12.94
CA ILE A 112 -23.45 18.83 -11.91
C ILE A 112 -22.28 19.31 -11.06
N ALA A 113 -22.07 20.62 -11.00
CA ALA A 113 -21.07 21.21 -10.12
C ALA A 113 -21.57 21.15 -8.66
N LEU A 114 -20.85 20.43 -7.81
CA LEU A 114 -21.07 20.42 -6.38
C LEU A 114 -20.42 21.65 -5.74
N ARG A 115 -21.05 22.20 -4.71
CA ARG A 115 -20.55 23.41 -4.00
C ARG A 115 -19.24 23.17 -3.25
N CYS A 116 -19.03 21.93 -2.80
CA CYS A 116 -17.83 21.45 -2.10
C CYS A 116 -17.83 19.91 -2.11
N SER A 117 -16.79 19.28 -1.55
CA SER A 117 -16.78 17.83 -1.33
C SER A 117 -17.98 17.38 -0.49
N VAL A 118 -18.61 16.27 -0.89
CA VAL A 118 -19.78 15.70 -0.21
C VAL A 118 -19.44 15.19 1.19
N ASP A 119 -18.18 14.89 1.47
CA ASP A 119 -17.72 14.46 2.79
C ASP A 119 -17.98 15.48 3.92
N GLY A 120 -18.10 16.77 3.56
CA GLY A 120 -18.45 17.84 4.50
C GLY A 120 -19.95 18.08 4.69
N TRP A 121 -20.82 17.32 4.01
CA TRP A 121 -22.27 17.54 4.08
C TRP A 121 -22.89 16.81 5.27
N THR A 122 -23.96 17.39 5.80
CA THR A 122 -24.81 16.71 6.81
C THR A 122 -25.65 15.60 6.16
N ASN A 123 -26.15 14.67 6.97
CA ASN A 123 -27.05 13.63 6.47
C ASN A 123 -28.31 14.20 5.83
N GLU A 124 -28.82 15.32 6.36
CA GLU A 124 -29.99 16.04 5.85
C GLU A 124 -29.69 16.66 4.48
N GLU A 125 -28.53 17.27 4.29
CA GLU A 125 -28.13 17.85 3.01
C GLU A 125 -27.96 16.78 1.93
N MET A 126 -27.28 15.68 2.28
CA MET A 126 -27.14 14.53 1.37
C MET A 126 -28.49 13.93 0.99
N LYS A 127 -29.40 13.74 1.98
CA LYS A 127 -30.72 13.18 1.72
C LYS A 127 -31.56 14.10 0.84
N SER A 128 -31.53 15.42 1.11
CA SER A 128 -32.23 16.41 0.29
C SER A 128 -31.74 16.39 -1.17
N PHE A 129 -30.44 16.33 -1.38
CA PHE A 129 -29.87 16.26 -2.72
C PHE A 129 -30.30 14.97 -3.47
N VAL A 130 -30.27 13.81 -2.79
CA VAL A 130 -30.70 12.53 -3.36
C VAL A 130 -32.18 12.60 -3.78
N ASP A 131 -33.03 13.19 -2.95
CA ASP A 131 -34.46 13.30 -3.19
C ASP A 131 -34.78 14.37 -4.26
N GLU A 132 -34.16 15.55 -4.22
CA GLU A 132 -34.35 16.61 -5.19
C GLU A 132 -33.96 16.23 -6.63
N HIS A 133 -32.88 15.47 -6.75
CA HIS A 133 -32.38 15.01 -8.05
C HIS A 133 -32.94 13.63 -8.45
N GLU A 134 -33.82 13.04 -7.65
CA GLU A 134 -34.43 11.73 -7.89
C GLU A 134 -33.37 10.68 -8.28
N ILE A 135 -32.24 10.65 -7.55
CA ILE A 135 -31.11 9.81 -7.91
C ILE A 135 -31.55 8.34 -7.95
N PRO A 136 -31.39 7.64 -9.09
CA PRO A 136 -31.81 6.26 -9.20
C PRO A 136 -30.86 5.32 -8.48
N CYS A 137 -31.38 4.25 -7.91
CA CYS A 137 -30.60 3.16 -7.38
C CYS A 137 -29.74 2.53 -8.49
N PRO A 138 -28.42 2.44 -8.35
CA PRO A 138 -27.54 1.86 -9.38
C PRO A 138 -27.89 0.41 -9.73
N SER A 139 -28.46 -0.35 -8.78
CA SER A 139 -28.78 -1.76 -8.98
C SER A 139 -30.14 -2.01 -9.63
N CYS A 140 -31.19 -1.25 -9.26
CA CYS A 140 -32.54 -1.51 -9.74
C CYS A 140 -33.22 -0.35 -10.47
N GLY A 141 -32.57 0.80 -10.56
CA GLY A 141 -33.05 2.00 -11.27
C GLY A 141 -34.22 2.74 -10.58
N LYS A 142 -34.67 2.33 -9.40
CA LYS A 142 -35.77 2.97 -8.68
C LYS A 142 -35.23 4.00 -7.69
N HIS A 143 -35.98 5.07 -7.48
CA HIS A 143 -35.70 6.07 -6.47
C HIS A 143 -36.58 5.83 -5.23
N ASP A 144 -36.10 5.00 -4.30
CA ASP A 144 -36.77 4.78 -3.02
C ASP A 144 -35.71 4.32 -1.97
N PHE A 145 -35.17 5.27 -1.27
CA PHE A 145 -34.12 5.03 -0.29
C PHE A 145 -34.60 5.29 1.14
N THR A 146 -33.92 4.64 2.11
CA THR A 146 -34.08 4.94 3.54
C THR A 146 -33.46 6.28 3.88
N ASP A 147 -33.71 6.77 5.11
CA ASP A 147 -32.91 7.82 5.69
C ASP A 147 -31.45 7.40 5.81
N ILE A 148 -30.55 8.40 5.84
CA ILE A 148 -29.11 8.17 5.99
C ILE A 148 -28.80 7.92 7.45
N ARG A 149 -28.05 6.85 7.71
CA ARG A 149 -27.53 6.51 9.04
C ARG A 149 -26.01 6.40 9.01
N GLN A 150 -25.36 6.82 10.07
CA GLN A 150 -23.93 6.65 10.23
C GLN A 150 -23.58 5.21 10.57
N PHE A 151 -22.65 4.63 9.82
CA PHE A 151 -22.14 3.27 10.02
C PHE A 151 -20.67 3.33 10.42
N ASN A 152 -20.38 3.00 11.69
CA ASN A 152 -19.01 2.99 12.19
C ASN A 152 -18.19 1.86 11.53
N LEU A 153 -17.03 2.19 11.00
CA LEU A 153 -16.18 1.29 10.22
C LEU A 153 -15.27 0.40 11.09
N MET A 154 -15.27 0.54 12.41
CA MET A 154 -14.44 -0.30 13.27
C MET A 154 -15.01 -1.71 13.41
N PHE A 155 -14.18 -2.73 13.17
CA PHE A 155 -14.51 -4.09 13.53
C PHE A 155 -14.51 -4.26 15.04
N LYS A 156 -15.60 -4.76 15.58
CA LYS A 156 -15.83 -5.02 16.98
C LYS A 156 -15.68 -6.51 17.29
N THR A 157 -15.00 -6.84 18.38
CA THR A 157 -14.88 -8.21 18.89
C THR A 157 -14.88 -8.20 20.43
N PHE A 158 -14.69 -9.35 21.05
CA PHE A 158 -14.73 -9.51 22.51
C PHE A 158 -13.44 -10.16 23.01
N GLN A 159 -12.99 -9.71 24.17
CA GLN A 159 -11.87 -10.32 24.89
C GLN A 159 -12.41 -11.11 26.09
N GLY A 160 -12.02 -12.38 26.20
CA GLY A 160 -12.50 -13.26 27.28
C GLY A 160 -13.61 -14.19 26.84
N ILE A 161 -14.31 -14.78 27.81
CA ILE A 161 -15.32 -15.84 27.59
C ILE A 161 -16.76 -15.34 27.50
N THR A 162 -17.01 -14.08 27.80
CA THR A 162 -18.35 -13.46 27.77
C THR A 162 -18.40 -12.35 26.73
N GLU A 163 -19.50 -12.30 25.98
CA GLU A 163 -19.80 -11.26 25.01
C GLU A 163 -20.60 -10.12 25.65
N ASP A 164 -20.06 -9.50 26.69
CA ASP A 164 -20.69 -8.36 27.36
C ASP A 164 -20.02 -7.03 26.96
N SER A 165 -20.65 -5.92 27.34
CA SER A 165 -20.16 -4.58 26.99
C SER A 165 -18.79 -4.22 27.57
N LYS A 166 -18.37 -4.90 28.64
CA LYS A 166 -17.06 -4.67 29.26
C LYS A 166 -15.94 -5.45 28.60
N ALA A 167 -16.30 -6.49 27.85
CA ALA A 167 -15.36 -7.34 27.10
C ALA A 167 -15.09 -6.84 25.67
N VAL A 168 -15.75 -5.77 25.25
CA VAL A 168 -15.63 -5.22 23.89
C VAL A 168 -14.25 -4.67 23.64
N VAL A 169 -13.62 -5.13 22.55
CA VAL A 169 -12.39 -4.57 21.97
C VAL A 169 -12.59 -4.40 20.47
N TYR A 170 -11.70 -3.65 19.86
CA TYR A 170 -11.79 -3.33 18.44
C TYR A 170 -10.51 -3.74 17.71
N LEU A 171 -10.64 -4.17 16.45
CA LEU A 171 -9.50 -4.29 15.56
C LEU A 171 -9.11 -2.87 15.12
N ARG A 172 -7.82 -2.54 15.21
CA ARG A 172 -7.35 -1.19 14.88
C ARG A 172 -7.66 -0.82 13.43
N PRO A 173 -8.23 0.38 13.17
CA PRO A 173 -8.52 0.86 11.81
C PRO A 173 -7.31 1.54 11.16
N GLU A 174 -6.25 1.82 11.96
CA GLU A 174 -4.99 2.43 11.53
C GLU A 174 -3.85 2.05 12.49
N THR A 175 -2.63 2.19 12.03
CA THR A 175 -1.44 1.93 12.84
C THR A 175 -0.96 3.14 13.63
N ALA A 176 -1.41 4.36 13.29
CA ALA A 176 -1.00 5.63 13.87
C ALA A 176 -1.20 5.68 15.39
N GLN A 177 -2.36 5.26 15.90
CA GLN A 177 -2.68 5.39 17.33
C GLN A 177 -1.76 4.56 18.22
N GLY A 178 -1.27 3.41 17.72
CA GLY A 178 -0.24 2.64 18.41
C GLY A 178 1.08 3.42 18.59
N ILE A 179 1.40 4.25 17.61
CA ILE A 179 2.58 5.12 17.68
C ILE A 179 2.37 6.23 18.71
N PHE A 180 1.23 6.93 18.67
CA PHE A 180 0.94 8.03 19.59
C PHE A 180 0.95 7.61 21.06
N VAL A 181 0.29 6.50 21.40
CA VAL A 181 0.28 6.02 22.80
C VAL A 181 1.65 5.56 23.29
N ASN A 182 2.56 5.24 22.37
CA ASN A 182 3.93 4.86 22.69
C ASN A 182 4.96 5.99 22.54
N PHE A 183 4.54 7.19 22.18
CA PHE A 183 5.44 8.33 21.95
C PHE A 183 6.46 8.52 23.10
N LYS A 184 6.00 8.61 24.33
CA LYS A 184 6.88 8.80 25.51
C LYS A 184 7.80 7.61 25.76
N ASN A 185 7.31 6.38 25.55
CA ASN A 185 8.11 5.17 25.69
C ASN A 185 9.27 5.16 24.69
N VAL A 186 8.96 5.43 23.42
CA VAL A 186 9.95 5.44 22.34
C VAL A 186 10.94 6.58 22.51
N GLN A 187 10.46 7.79 22.78
CA GLN A 187 11.33 8.96 23.00
C GLN A 187 12.32 8.73 24.13
N ARG A 188 11.87 8.17 25.26
CA ARG A 188 12.72 7.86 26.43
C ARG A 188 13.74 6.76 26.14
N THR A 189 13.34 5.68 25.48
CA THR A 189 14.19 4.50 25.26
C THR A 189 15.19 4.71 24.12
N SER A 190 14.78 5.42 23.07
CA SER A 190 15.64 5.76 21.93
C SER A 190 16.53 6.99 22.19
N ARG A 191 16.21 7.81 23.21
CA ARG A 191 16.85 9.08 23.52
C ARG A 191 16.83 10.08 22.36
N LYS A 192 15.87 9.95 21.44
CA LYS A 192 15.73 10.87 20.33
C LYS A 192 15.28 12.24 20.80
N LYS A 193 15.80 13.26 20.14
CA LYS A 193 15.38 14.66 20.28
C LYS A 193 14.44 15.01 19.13
N ILE A 194 13.56 15.95 19.33
CA ILE A 194 12.73 16.54 18.26
C ILE A 194 13.66 17.32 17.29
N PRO A 195 13.55 17.16 15.95
CA PRO A 195 12.54 16.32 15.27
C PRO A 195 12.96 14.84 15.22
N PHE A 196 11.99 13.95 15.37
CA PHE A 196 12.18 12.52 15.11
C PHE A 196 10.86 11.85 14.72
N GLY A 197 10.95 10.73 13.99
CA GLY A 197 9.79 9.96 13.57
C GLY A 197 9.74 8.56 14.18
N ILE A 198 8.55 8.02 14.28
CA ILE A 198 8.29 6.63 14.66
C ILE A 198 7.50 5.98 13.54
N GLY A 199 8.07 4.96 12.91
CA GLY A 199 7.42 4.24 11.82
C GLY A 199 6.95 2.85 12.22
N GLN A 200 5.88 2.41 11.60
CA GLN A 200 5.30 1.08 11.78
C GLN A 200 4.80 0.53 10.46
N ILE A 201 4.98 -0.79 10.28
CA ILE A 201 4.29 -1.57 9.25
C ILE A 201 3.36 -2.54 9.99
N GLY A 202 2.08 -2.55 9.65
CA GLY A 202 1.15 -3.44 10.35
C GLY A 202 -0.23 -3.52 9.72
N LYS A 203 -0.95 -4.58 10.08
CA LYS A 203 -2.33 -4.82 9.68
C LYS A 203 -3.27 -3.80 10.30
N SER A 204 -4.24 -3.37 9.50
CA SER A 204 -5.37 -2.53 9.89
C SER A 204 -6.66 -3.06 9.28
N PHE A 205 -7.80 -2.70 9.87
CA PHE A 205 -9.09 -3.29 9.56
C PHE A 205 -10.17 -2.21 9.50
N ARG A 206 -10.85 -2.12 8.37
CA ARG A 206 -11.99 -1.20 8.19
C ARG A 206 -13.15 -1.95 7.60
N ASN A 207 -14.29 -1.97 8.27
CA ASN A 207 -15.49 -2.65 7.80
C ASN A 207 -16.15 -1.87 6.66
N GLU A 208 -15.41 -1.72 5.56
CA GLU A 208 -15.79 -0.98 4.36
C GLU A 208 -17.14 -1.45 3.81
N ILE A 209 -18.01 -0.48 3.49
CA ILE A 209 -19.33 -0.75 2.91
C ILE A 209 -19.19 -1.15 1.44
N THR A 210 -18.34 -0.44 0.70
CA THR A 210 -18.10 -0.64 -0.73
C THR A 210 -16.64 -0.95 -1.03
N PRO A 211 -16.11 -2.12 -0.57
CA PRO A 211 -14.77 -2.54 -0.97
C PRO A 211 -14.75 -2.85 -2.46
N GLY A 212 -13.60 -2.71 -3.12
CA GLY A 212 -13.53 -2.94 -4.55
C GLY A 212 -12.18 -2.63 -5.18
N ASN A 213 -12.16 -2.70 -6.51
CA ASN A 213 -10.96 -2.49 -7.31
C ASN A 213 -9.79 -3.39 -6.88
N PHE A 214 -10.06 -4.70 -6.80
CA PHE A 214 -9.07 -5.72 -6.43
C PHE A 214 -8.49 -5.44 -5.03
N THR A 215 -7.16 -5.33 -4.88
CA THR A 215 -6.50 -5.03 -3.58
C THR A 215 -6.44 -3.54 -3.24
N PHE A 216 -7.09 -2.67 -4.02
CA PHE A 216 -7.09 -1.22 -3.78
C PHE A 216 -7.89 -0.84 -2.54
N ARG A 217 -9.10 -1.43 -2.33
CA ARG A 217 -9.94 -1.18 -1.16
C ARG A 217 -10.48 -2.49 -0.61
N THR A 218 -9.91 -2.92 0.50
CA THR A 218 -10.22 -4.17 1.18
C THR A 218 -10.56 -3.90 2.65
N ARG A 219 -11.17 -4.86 3.34
CA ARG A 219 -11.51 -4.74 4.77
C ARG A 219 -10.35 -5.04 5.70
N GLU A 220 -9.42 -5.86 5.25
CA GLU A 220 -8.15 -6.15 5.91
C GLU A 220 -7.03 -5.73 4.99
N PHE A 221 -6.14 -4.87 5.46
CA PHE A 221 -5.02 -4.31 4.68
C PHE A 221 -3.81 -4.08 5.58
N GLU A 222 -2.70 -3.70 4.99
CA GLU A 222 -1.47 -3.39 5.72
C GLU A 222 -1.05 -1.95 5.43
N GLN A 223 -0.71 -1.21 6.48
CA GLN A 223 -0.22 0.16 6.38
C GLN A 223 1.28 0.23 6.66
N MET A 224 1.93 1.18 6.03
CA MET A 224 3.27 1.67 6.34
C MET A 224 3.12 3.13 6.73
N GLU A 225 3.19 3.42 8.01
CA GLU A 225 2.93 4.74 8.59
C GLU A 225 4.17 5.26 9.31
N LEU A 226 4.43 6.56 9.15
CA LEU A 226 5.42 7.32 9.90
C LEU A 226 4.72 8.49 10.57
N GLU A 227 4.85 8.59 11.89
CA GLU A 227 4.48 9.78 12.64
C GLU A 227 5.75 10.58 12.94
N PHE A 228 5.91 11.70 12.27
CA PHE A 228 7.08 12.55 12.40
C PHE A 228 6.80 13.73 13.33
N PHE A 229 7.42 13.70 14.50
CA PHE A 229 7.24 14.68 15.55
C PHE A 229 8.20 15.86 15.36
N CYS A 230 7.66 17.07 15.32
CA CYS A 230 8.43 18.30 15.13
C CYS A 230 8.03 19.40 16.13
N GLU A 231 8.83 20.45 16.20
CA GLU A 231 8.52 21.63 17.00
C GLU A 231 7.36 22.41 16.36
N PRO A 232 6.33 22.84 17.13
CA PRO A 232 5.28 23.69 16.61
C PRO A 232 5.83 24.95 15.89
N GLY A 233 5.34 25.17 14.67
CA GLY A 233 5.81 26.24 13.80
C GLY A 233 6.86 25.81 12.76
N THR A 234 7.40 24.58 12.85
CA THR A 234 8.25 23.97 11.81
C THR A 234 7.51 22.90 10.99
N ASP A 235 6.27 22.65 11.33
CA ASP A 235 5.40 21.62 10.79
C ASP A 235 5.26 21.70 9.26
N MET A 236 4.98 22.89 8.72
CA MET A 236 4.82 23.08 7.27
C MET A 236 6.11 22.86 6.48
N GLU A 237 7.28 23.14 7.07
CA GLU A 237 8.58 22.84 6.45
C GLU A 237 8.75 21.33 6.32
N TRP A 238 8.45 20.58 7.40
CA TRP A 238 8.49 19.12 7.41
C TRP A 238 7.42 18.48 6.54
N PHE A 239 6.22 19.09 6.47
CA PHE A 239 5.16 18.67 5.56
C PHE A 239 5.63 18.69 4.10
N HIS A 240 6.23 19.81 3.65
CA HIS A 240 6.78 19.91 2.30
C HIS A 240 7.95 18.97 2.05
N TYR A 241 8.81 18.76 3.06
CA TYR A 241 9.90 17.79 2.98
C TYR A 241 9.38 16.37 2.76
N TRP A 242 8.44 15.90 3.58
CA TRP A 242 7.90 14.53 3.46
C TRP A 242 7.10 14.35 2.18
N ARG A 243 6.34 15.35 1.76
CA ARG A 243 5.64 15.35 0.48
C ARG A 243 6.58 15.05 -0.71
N GLN A 244 7.72 15.74 -0.78
CA GLN A 244 8.71 15.52 -1.83
C GLN A 244 9.43 14.18 -1.65
N PHE A 245 9.84 13.86 -0.44
CA PHE A 245 10.56 12.62 -0.12
C PHE A 245 9.75 11.37 -0.50
N CYS A 246 8.45 11.36 -0.21
CA CYS A 246 7.55 10.26 -0.57
C CYS A 246 7.41 10.10 -2.09
N LYS A 247 7.27 11.21 -2.82
CA LYS A 247 7.23 11.19 -4.29
C LYS A 247 8.53 10.65 -4.89
N ASP A 248 9.67 11.13 -4.41
CA ASP A 248 11.00 10.71 -4.89
C ASP A 248 11.27 9.23 -4.61
N TRP A 249 10.78 8.71 -3.47
CA TRP A 249 10.88 7.29 -3.16
C TRP A 249 10.12 6.42 -4.19
N LEU A 250 8.90 6.81 -4.58
CA LEU A 250 8.12 6.10 -5.60
C LEU A 250 8.84 6.09 -6.96
N ILE A 251 9.39 7.25 -7.35
CA ILE A 251 10.17 7.39 -8.60
C ILE A 251 11.42 6.52 -8.56
N SER A 252 12.14 6.50 -7.43
CA SER A 252 13.37 5.70 -7.27
C SER A 252 13.13 4.19 -7.43
N LEU A 253 11.90 3.73 -7.24
CA LEU A 253 11.48 2.34 -7.44
C LEU A 253 10.79 2.09 -8.79
N GLY A 254 10.92 3.04 -9.73
CA GLY A 254 10.49 2.88 -11.12
C GLY A 254 9.06 3.31 -11.43
N MET A 255 8.38 3.98 -10.49
CA MET A 255 7.08 4.60 -10.79
C MET A 255 7.31 5.85 -11.67
N LYS A 256 6.53 5.98 -12.74
CA LYS A 256 6.70 7.08 -13.68
C LYS A 256 6.04 8.34 -13.15
N GLU A 257 6.72 9.47 -13.33
CA GLU A 257 6.22 10.75 -12.83
C GLU A 257 4.91 11.17 -13.50
N GLU A 258 4.74 10.87 -14.79
CA GLU A 258 3.51 11.14 -15.55
C GLU A 258 2.31 10.28 -15.13
N GLU A 259 2.54 9.17 -14.40
CA GLU A 259 1.49 8.33 -13.83
C GLU A 259 1.13 8.74 -12.39
N MET A 260 1.74 9.83 -11.87
CA MET A 260 1.49 10.35 -10.53
C MET A 260 1.11 11.82 -10.55
N ARG A 261 0.32 12.25 -9.58
CA ARG A 261 0.08 13.68 -9.31
C ARG A 261 -0.02 13.95 -7.81
N LEU A 262 0.28 15.18 -7.43
CA LEU A 262 0.03 15.69 -6.09
C LEU A 262 -1.32 16.39 -6.09
N ARG A 263 -2.18 16.04 -5.14
CA ARG A 263 -3.48 16.66 -4.92
C ARG A 263 -3.53 17.24 -3.51
N ASP A 264 -3.44 18.55 -3.43
CA ASP A 264 -3.65 19.23 -2.15
C ASP A 264 -5.15 19.27 -1.83
N HIS A 265 -5.51 18.98 -0.58
CA HIS A 265 -6.88 19.08 -0.12
C HIS A 265 -7.30 20.55 0.04
N ASP A 266 -8.50 20.88 -0.41
CA ASP A 266 -9.09 22.17 -0.13
C ASP A 266 -9.37 22.32 1.38
N PRO A 267 -9.38 23.55 1.93
CA PRO A 267 -9.63 23.77 3.37
C PRO A 267 -10.92 23.11 3.89
N GLU A 268 -11.92 22.95 3.02
CA GLU A 268 -13.23 22.35 3.33
C GLU A 268 -13.18 20.81 3.36
N GLU A 269 -12.16 20.21 2.74
CA GLU A 269 -11.93 18.75 2.74
C GLU A 269 -11.06 18.30 3.91
N LEU A 270 -10.33 19.23 4.56
CA LEU A 270 -9.41 18.88 5.63
C LEU A 270 -10.15 18.25 6.80
N SER A 271 -9.58 17.15 7.30
CA SER A 271 -9.99 16.61 8.59
C SER A 271 -9.84 17.67 9.67
N PHE A 272 -10.72 17.65 10.67
CA PHE A 272 -10.77 18.64 11.75
C PHE A 272 -9.47 18.76 12.57
N TYR A 273 -8.57 17.78 12.46
CA TYR A 273 -7.26 17.73 13.10
C TYR A 273 -6.11 18.16 12.17
N SER A 274 -6.36 18.34 10.88
CA SER A 274 -5.31 18.60 9.89
C SER A 274 -5.24 20.08 9.52
N LYS A 275 -4.01 20.62 9.47
CA LYS A 275 -3.70 21.96 8.98
C LYS A 275 -3.43 21.96 7.46
N GLY A 276 -3.04 20.82 6.92
CA GLY A 276 -2.79 20.60 5.50
C GLY A 276 -2.70 19.11 5.19
N THR A 277 -3.25 18.70 4.06
CA THR A 277 -3.18 17.33 3.55
C THR A 277 -2.87 17.35 2.07
N THR A 278 -1.96 16.49 1.63
CA THR A 278 -1.67 16.24 0.21
C THR A 278 -1.77 14.74 -0.03
N ASP A 279 -2.49 14.35 -1.06
CA ASP A 279 -2.44 13.00 -1.58
C ASP A 279 -1.43 12.91 -2.73
N ILE A 280 -0.66 11.84 -2.75
CA ILE A 280 -0.01 11.38 -3.98
C ILE A 280 -0.98 10.39 -4.60
N GLU A 281 -1.53 10.75 -5.76
CA GLU A 281 -2.41 9.88 -6.52
C GLU A 281 -1.65 9.20 -7.65
N PHE A 282 -2.03 7.95 -7.95
CA PHE A 282 -1.51 7.16 -9.07
C PHE A 282 -2.63 6.91 -10.09
N LEU A 283 -2.26 6.93 -11.38
CA LEU A 283 -3.18 6.65 -12.47
C LEU A 283 -3.31 5.13 -12.69
N PHE A 284 -4.23 4.55 -11.91
CA PHE A 284 -4.63 3.15 -12.12
C PHE A 284 -5.42 2.99 -13.42
N PRO A 285 -5.57 1.77 -13.96
CA PRO A 285 -6.42 1.55 -15.14
C PRO A 285 -7.90 1.93 -14.94
N PHE A 286 -8.38 2.04 -13.69
CA PHE A 286 -9.71 2.53 -13.35
C PHE A 286 -9.79 4.05 -13.09
N GLY A 287 -8.68 4.77 -13.26
CA GLY A 287 -8.58 6.21 -13.03
C GLY A 287 -7.65 6.58 -11.87
N TRP A 288 -7.63 7.87 -11.54
CA TRP A 288 -6.83 8.39 -10.44
C TRP A 288 -7.29 7.82 -9.10
N GLY A 289 -6.36 7.32 -8.31
CA GLY A 289 -6.61 6.79 -6.98
C GLY A 289 -5.52 7.23 -6.01
N GLU A 290 -5.93 7.58 -4.80
CA GLU A 290 -5.05 7.92 -3.69
C GLU A 290 -4.10 6.75 -3.41
N LEU A 291 -2.81 7.05 -3.39
CA LEU A 291 -1.75 6.11 -3.10
C LEU A 291 -1.13 6.38 -1.73
N TRP A 292 -0.90 7.64 -1.41
CA TRP A 292 -0.23 8.09 -0.19
C TRP A 292 -0.86 9.36 0.32
N GLY A 293 -1.26 9.39 1.59
CA GLY A 293 -1.68 10.60 2.28
C GLY A 293 -0.53 11.18 3.08
N ILE A 294 -0.28 12.48 2.97
CA ILE A 294 0.64 13.22 3.81
C ILE A 294 -0.17 14.30 4.53
N ALA A 295 -0.24 14.25 5.86
CA ALA A 295 -1.05 15.16 6.65
C ALA A 295 -0.21 15.88 7.73
N ASP A 296 -0.44 17.17 7.91
CA ASP A 296 -0.03 17.88 9.12
C ASP A 296 -1.16 17.77 10.15
N ARG A 297 -0.97 16.91 11.15
CA ARG A 297 -1.95 16.58 12.20
C ARG A 297 -1.88 17.51 13.41
N THR A 298 -0.99 18.49 13.39
CA THR A 298 -0.72 19.39 14.52
C THR A 298 -0.40 18.62 15.81
N ASP A 299 -0.82 19.09 16.97
CA ASP A 299 -0.71 18.42 18.28
C ASP A 299 -1.96 17.61 18.65
N TYR A 300 -2.90 17.44 17.71
CA TYR A 300 -4.22 16.90 17.99
C TYR A 300 -4.16 15.56 18.71
N ASP A 301 -3.51 14.55 18.15
CA ASP A 301 -3.52 13.18 18.69
C ASP A 301 -2.85 13.12 20.07
N LEU A 302 -1.67 13.69 20.22
CA LEU A 302 -0.95 13.72 21.51
C LEU A 302 -1.75 14.51 22.54
N GLY A 303 -2.37 15.64 22.17
CA GLY A 303 -3.23 16.44 23.02
C GLY A 303 -4.46 15.67 23.51
N ARG A 304 -5.13 14.95 22.60
CA ARG A 304 -6.28 14.10 22.93
C ARG A 304 -5.93 12.93 23.85
N HIS A 305 -4.80 12.27 23.60
CA HIS A 305 -4.32 11.20 24.48
C HIS A 305 -3.94 11.75 25.86
N GLN A 306 -3.33 12.92 25.96
CA GLN A 306 -3.05 13.57 27.23
C GLN A 306 -4.35 13.90 27.98
N GLU A 307 -5.33 14.48 27.31
CA GLU A 307 -6.62 14.86 27.91
C GLU A 307 -7.37 13.63 28.47
N VAL A 308 -7.48 12.55 27.70
CA VAL A 308 -8.25 11.37 28.07
C VAL A 308 -7.53 10.49 29.09
N SER A 309 -6.21 10.35 28.98
CA SER A 309 -5.43 9.49 29.87
C SER A 309 -4.99 10.20 31.16
N GLY A 310 -4.87 11.52 31.15
CA GLY A 310 -4.25 12.30 32.21
C GLY A 310 -2.73 12.22 32.25
N GLU A 311 -2.10 11.46 31.32
CA GLU A 311 -0.65 11.32 31.26
C GLU A 311 -0.02 12.43 30.36
N PRO A 312 1.04 13.13 30.82
CA PRO A 312 1.61 14.22 30.03
C PRO A 312 2.30 13.69 28.75
N MET A 313 1.91 14.24 27.61
CA MET A 313 2.49 13.94 26.29
C MET A 313 3.47 15.02 25.81
N GLU A 314 3.76 16.01 26.67
CA GLU A 314 4.71 17.08 26.37
C GLU A 314 6.14 16.56 26.19
N TYR A 315 6.85 17.17 25.26
CA TYR A 315 8.31 17.07 25.11
C TYR A 315 8.98 18.20 25.87
N PHE A 316 10.08 17.92 26.57
CA PHE A 316 10.92 18.93 27.18
C PHE A 316 12.19 19.13 26.33
N ASP A 317 12.33 20.30 25.77
CA ASP A 317 13.52 20.69 25.03
C ASP A 317 14.57 21.25 26.01
N ASP A 318 15.61 20.44 26.25
CA ASP A 318 16.69 20.80 27.20
C ASP A 318 17.51 21.98 26.75
N GLU A 319 17.62 22.23 25.44
CA GLU A 319 18.41 23.31 24.89
C GLU A 319 17.68 24.66 25.00
N LYS A 320 16.39 24.64 24.67
CA LYS A 320 15.52 25.83 24.73
C LYS A 320 14.87 26.04 26.10
N LYS A 321 15.00 25.06 27.03
CA LYS A 321 14.32 25.03 28.35
C LYS A 321 12.83 25.25 28.25
N LYS A 322 12.19 24.67 27.24
CA LYS A 322 10.77 24.83 26.91
C LYS A 322 10.06 23.49 26.89
N LYS A 323 8.82 23.45 27.38
CA LYS A 323 7.89 22.32 27.18
C LYS A 323 6.87 22.64 26.13
N TYR A 324 6.53 21.66 25.29
CA TYR A 324 5.44 21.74 24.30
C TYR A 324 4.97 20.35 23.93
N ILE A 325 3.73 20.25 23.44
CA ILE A 325 3.25 19.05 22.75
C ILE A 325 3.76 19.16 21.31
N PRO A 326 4.53 18.17 20.79
CA PRO A 326 5.01 18.21 19.42
C PRO A 326 3.87 18.22 18.40
N TYR A 327 4.10 18.89 17.27
CA TYR A 327 3.28 18.73 16.08
C TYR A 327 3.71 17.49 15.32
N VAL A 328 2.80 16.93 14.53
CA VAL A 328 3.00 15.66 13.82
C VAL A 328 2.73 15.84 12.35
N VAL A 329 3.69 15.38 11.53
CA VAL A 329 3.50 15.19 10.09
C VAL A 329 3.45 13.70 9.83
N GLU A 330 2.37 13.25 9.21
CA GLU A 330 2.07 11.84 8.93
C GLU A 330 2.14 11.54 7.44
N PRO A 331 3.17 10.87 6.93
CA PRO A 331 3.11 10.13 5.67
C PRO A 331 2.53 8.74 5.91
N SER A 332 1.30 8.47 5.41
CA SER A 332 0.60 7.20 5.54
C SER A 332 0.36 6.53 4.19
N LEU A 333 0.85 5.30 4.04
CA LEU A 333 0.81 4.52 2.81
C LEU A 333 0.22 3.13 3.03
N GLY A 334 -0.76 2.74 2.20
CA GLY A 334 -1.27 1.38 2.16
C GLY A 334 -0.31 0.44 1.41
N ALA A 335 0.26 -0.56 2.11
CA ALA A 335 1.18 -1.53 1.49
C ALA A 335 0.52 -2.32 0.36
N ASP A 336 -0.75 -2.68 0.51
CA ASP A 336 -1.53 -3.39 -0.52
C ASP A 336 -1.77 -2.52 -1.74
N ARG A 337 -2.12 -1.26 -1.51
CA ARG A 337 -2.42 -0.29 -2.56
C ARG A 337 -1.19 0.08 -3.38
N VAL A 338 -0.05 0.33 -2.73
CA VAL A 338 1.21 0.62 -3.45
C VAL A 338 1.76 -0.61 -4.16
N THR A 339 1.59 -1.81 -3.61
CA THR A 339 1.95 -3.07 -4.29
C THR A 339 1.13 -3.24 -5.58
N LEU A 340 -0.17 -2.92 -5.54
CA LEU A 340 -1.02 -2.90 -6.74
C LEU A 340 -0.54 -1.83 -7.74
N ALA A 341 -0.17 -0.64 -7.28
CA ALA A 341 0.33 0.42 -8.15
C ALA A 341 1.63 0.00 -8.87
N PHE A 342 2.57 -0.63 -8.15
CA PHE A 342 3.77 -1.18 -8.80
C PHE A 342 3.44 -2.30 -9.78
N LEU A 343 2.48 -3.16 -9.47
CA LEU A 343 2.03 -4.20 -10.41
C LEU A 343 1.41 -3.58 -11.68
N CYS A 344 0.56 -2.58 -11.51
CA CYS A 344 -0.04 -1.84 -12.62
C CYS A 344 1.01 -1.08 -13.44
N GLY A 345 1.93 -0.37 -12.78
CA GLY A 345 3.01 0.37 -13.45
C GLY A 345 3.94 -0.54 -14.25
N ALA A 346 4.25 -1.71 -13.69
CA ALA A 346 5.16 -2.68 -14.30
C ALA A 346 4.56 -3.45 -15.49
N TYR A 347 3.24 -3.57 -15.59
CA TYR A 347 2.59 -4.35 -16.64
C TYR A 347 2.78 -3.72 -18.01
N ASP A 348 3.28 -4.51 -18.97
CA ASP A 348 3.49 -4.11 -20.36
C ASP A 348 3.20 -5.27 -21.31
N GLU A 349 2.69 -4.95 -22.50
CA GLU A 349 2.49 -5.86 -23.64
C GLU A 349 3.29 -5.32 -24.83
N GLU A 350 4.38 -5.97 -25.12
CA GLU A 350 5.30 -5.60 -26.19
C GLU A 350 5.07 -6.45 -27.45
N GLU A 351 4.82 -5.79 -28.57
CA GLU A 351 4.74 -6.46 -29.87
C GLU A 351 6.14 -6.67 -30.43
N LEU A 352 6.48 -7.92 -30.71
CA LEU A 352 7.77 -8.31 -31.25
C LEU A 352 7.72 -8.45 -32.77
N GLU A 353 8.89 -8.51 -33.38
CA GLU A 353 9.03 -8.81 -34.80
C GLU A 353 8.30 -10.13 -35.13
N GLY A 354 7.38 -10.08 -36.12
CA GLY A 354 6.56 -11.23 -36.51
C GLY A 354 5.16 -11.27 -35.89
N GLY A 355 4.76 -10.26 -35.12
CA GLY A 355 3.39 -10.11 -34.57
C GLY A 355 3.13 -10.94 -33.32
N ASP A 356 4.16 -11.53 -32.71
CA ASP A 356 4.07 -12.19 -31.40
C ASP A 356 4.02 -11.13 -30.30
N VAL A 357 3.21 -11.37 -29.26
CA VAL A 357 3.05 -10.44 -28.13
C VAL A 357 3.75 -11.00 -26.90
N ARG A 358 4.63 -10.18 -26.33
CA ARG A 358 5.32 -10.47 -25.08
C ARG A 358 4.66 -9.72 -23.94
N THR A 359 4.08 -10.46 -23.00
CA THR A 359 3.65 -9.90 -21.73
C THR A 359 4.85 -9.86 -20.79
N VAL A 360 5.10 -8.71 -20.16
CA VAL A 360 6.24 -8.51 -19.26
C VAL A 360 5.85 -7.62 -18.08
N LEU A 361 6.34 -7.97 -16.88
CA LEU A 361 6.27 -7.11 -15.71
C LEU A 361 7.64 -6.42 -15.51
N ARG A 362 7.71 -5.12 -15.79
CA ARG A 362 8.94 -4.33 -15.71
C ARG A 362 9.16 -3.75 -14.31
N PHE A 363 9.18 -4.63 -13.30
CA PHE A 363 9.52 -4.20 -11.94
C PHE A 363 10.94 -3.65 -11.86
N HIS A 364 11.13 -2.64 -11.02
CA HIS A 364 12.48 -2.30 -10.56
C HIS A 364 13.14 -3.57 -9.99
N PRO A 365 14.42 -3.86 -10.29
CA PRO A 365 15.07 -5.10 -9.87
C PRO A 365 15.00 -5.37 -8.36
N PHE A 366 15.02 -4.32 -7.52
CA PHE A 366 14.83 -4.45 -6.08
C PHE A 366 13.44 -4.99 -5.72
N LEU A 367 12.39 -4.63 -6.45
CA LEU A 367 11.01 -5.03 -6.18
C LEU A 367 10.67 -6.43 -6.72
N ALA A 368 11.34 -6.87 -7.78
CA ALA A 368 11.04 -8.14 -8.45
C ALA A 368 10.95 -9.32 -7.45
N PRO A 369 9.89 -10.14 -7.48
CA PRO A 369 9.72 -11.28 -6.59
C PRO A 369 10.86 -12.30 -6.70
N VAL A 370 11.22 -12.64 -7.92
CA VAL A 370 12.37 -13.47 -8.27
C VAL A 370 13.44 -12.57 -8.88
N LYS A 371 14.65 -12.63 -8.34
CA LYS A 371 15.76 -11.78 -8.79
C LYS A 371 16.48 -12.36 -10.01
N VAL A 372 16.71 -13.67 -9.96
CA VAL A 372 17.46 -14.40 -10.99
C VAL A 372 16.77 -15.74 -11.24
N ALA A 373 16.58 -16.10 -12.50
CA ALA A 373 16.19 -17.44 -12.90
C ALA A 373 17.38 -18.18 -13.52
N VAL A 374 17.66 -19.40 -13.06
CA VAL A 374 18.73 -20.26 -13.60
C VAL A 374 18.10 -21.33 -14.48
N LEU A 375 18.48 -21.31 -15.76
CA LEU A 375 17.84 -22.07 -16.83
C LEU A 375 18.90 -22.93 -17.56
N PRO A 376 19.04 -24.23 -17.24
CA PRO A 376 19.95 -25.08 -18.01
C PRO A 376 19.45 -25.24 -19.45
N LEU A 377 20.30 -25.04 -20.45
CA LEU A 377 19.93 -25.18 -21.86
C LEU A 377 19.39 -26.58 -22.19
N SER A 378 19.91 -27.58 -21.51
CA SER A 378 19.52 -28.99 -21.61
C SER A 378 19.45 -29.62 -20.20
N LYS A 379 18.58 -30.59 -20.00
CA LYS A 379 18.54 -31.38 -18.75
C LYS A 379 19.85 -32.05 -18.37
N LYS A 380 20.72 -32.33 -19.35
CA LYS A 380 22.06 -32.89 -19.11
C LYS A 380 22.99 -31.95 -18.35
N LEU A 381 22.68 -30.64 -18.38
CA LEU A 381 23.44 -29.58 -17.73
C LEU A 381 22.88 -29.22 -16.33
N GLY A 382 21.92 -30.00 -15.84
CA GLY A 382 21.21 -29.73 -14.59
C GLY A 382 22.15 -29.60 -13.39
N GLU A 383 23.12 -30.49 -13.26
CA GLU A 383 24.05 -30.50 -12.10
C GLU A 383 24.86 -29.21 -11.99
N GLY A 384 25.37 -28.68 -13.12
CA GLY A 384 26.11 -27.42 -13.15
C GLY A 384 25.20 -26.23 -12.86
N ALA A 385 24.02 -26.18 -13.48
CA ALA A 385 23.03 -25.14 -13.26
C ALA A 385 22.51 -25.11 -11.82
N GLU A 386 22.27 -26.28 -11.18
CA GLU A 386 21.85 -26.37 -9.78
C GLU A 386 22.90 -25.83 -8.82
N LYS A 387 24.21 -26.00 -9.11
CA LYS A 387 25.28 -25.39 -8.32
C LYS A 387 25.25 -23.87 -8.39
N VAL A 388 25.02 -23.31 -9.59
CA VAL A 388 24.87 -21.85 -9.77
C VAL A 388 23.63 -21.35 -8.99
N TYR A 389 22.50 -22.03 -9.11
CA TYR A 389 21.29 -21.73 -8.37
C TYR A 389 21.53 -21.75 -6.85
N ALA A 390 22.14 -22.81 -6.34
CA ALA A 390 22.42 -22.98 -4.91
C ALA A 390 23.34 -21.89 -4.35
N GLU A 391 24.26 -21.36 -5.15
CA GLU A 391 25.11 -20.24 -4.71
C GLU A 391 24.34 -18.91 -4.68
N LEU A 392 23.59 -18.60 -5.74
CA LEU A 392 22.87 -17.33 -5.84
C LEU A 392 21.69 -17.25 -4.86
N SER A 393 21.02 -18.37 -4.60
CA SER A 393 19.88 -18.44 -3.67
C SER A 393 20.24 -18.18 -2.20
N LYS A 394 21.52 -18.15 -1.84
CA LYS A 394 21.98 -17.71 -0.51
C LYS A 394 21.77 -16.21 -0.27
N ASP A 395 21.80 -15.41 -1.33
CA ASP A 395 21.71 -13.96 -1.25
C ASP A 395 20.36 -13.42 -1.77
N TRP A 396 19.75 -14.09 -2.74
CA TRP A 396 18.55 -13.61 -3.44
C TRP A 396 17.52 -14.70 -3.64
N ASN A 397 16.24 -14.29 -3.78
CA ASN A 397 15.20 -15.21 -4.20
C ASN A 397 15.39 -15.56 -5.68
N CYS A 398 15.74 -16.82 -5.94
CA CYS A 398 16.03 -17.35 -7.27
C CYS A 398 15.02 -18.43 -7.67
N GLU A 399 14.82 -18.59 -8.98
CA GLU A 399 14.08 -19.72 -9.55
C GLU A 399 15.00 -20.60 -10.39
N TYR A 400 14.68 -21.91 -10.41
CA TYR A 400 15.30 -22.88 -11.29
C TYR A 400 14.22 -23.52 -12.18
N ASP A 401 14.43 -23.51 -13.52
CA ASP A 401 13.46 -24.09 -14.44
C ASP A 401 14.15 -24.83 -15.60
N ASP A 402 13.90 -26.12 -15.70
CA ASP A 402 14.40 -27.00 -16.78
C ASP A 402 13.30 -27.50 -17.72
N ARG A 403 12.05 -26.98 -17.60
CA ARG A 403 10.86 -27.51 -18.26
C ARG A 403 10.53 -26.78 -19.57
N GLY A 404 10.62 -27.49 -20.68
CA GLY A 404 10.28 -26.99 -22.01
C GLY A 404 11.44 -26.25 -22.70
N ALA A 405 11.17 -25.65 -23.86
CA ALA A 405 12.15 -24.91 -24.64
C ALA A 405 12.59 -23.62 -23.92
N ILE A 406 13.86 -23.24 -24.10
CA ILE A 406 14.45 -22.08 -23.41
C ILE A 406 13.68 -20.79 -23.67
N GLY A 407 13.19 -20.53 -24.91
CA GLY A 407 12.40 -19.36 -25.22
C GLY A 407 11.08 -19.27 -24.42
N LYS A 408 10.40 -20.43 -24.17
CA LYS A 408 9.20 -20.47 -23.33
C LYS A 408 9.52 -20.20 -21.86
N ARG A 409 10.70 -20.60 -21.39
CA ARG A 409 11.16 -20.32 -20.04
C ARG A 409 11.46 -18.85 -19.83
N TYR A 410 12.10 -18.18 -20.80
CA TYR A 410 12.27 -16.73 -20.77
C TYR A 410 10.92 -16.00 -20.69
N ARG A 411 9.93 -16.43 -21.50
CA ARG A 411 8.58 -15.82 -21.48
C ARG A 411 7.92 -15.94 -20.11
N ARG A 412 8.03 -17.10 -19.46
CA ARG A 412 7.49 -17.29 -18.10
C ARG A 412 8.15 -16.34 -17.09
N GLN A 413 9.46 -16.11 -17.21
CA GLN A 413 10.20 -15.20 -16.34
C GLN A 413 9.87 -13.73 -16.65
N ASP A 414 9.68 -13.38 -17.90
CA ASP A 414 9.23 -12.03 -18.30
C ASP A 414 7.85 -11.73 -17.69
N GLU A 415 6.91 -12.67 -17.75
CA GLU A 415 5.54 -12.54 -17.19
C GLU A 415 5.48 -12.38 -15.67
N ILE A 416 6.46 -12.86 -14.93
CA ILE A 416 6.56 -12.69 -13.48
C ILE A 416 7.52 -11.58 -13.05
N GLY A 417 8.19 -10.94 -14.02
CA GLY A 417 9.02 -9.77 -13.82
C GLY A 417 10.43 -10.05 -13.32
N THR A 418 10.97 -11.27 -13.53
CA THR A 418 12.35 -11.60 -13.18
C THR A 418 13.32 -10.77 -14.02
N PRO A 419 14.16 -9.91 -13.42
CA PRO A 419 15.00 -8.99 -14.18
C PRO A 419 16.14 -9.68 -14.94
N PHE A 420 16.66 -10.80 -14.44
CA PHE A 420 17.77 -11.49 -15.06
C PHE A 420 17.55 -13.00 -15.15
N CYS A 421 17.86 -13.56 -16.34
CA CYS A 421 17.86 -15.01 -16.56
C CYS A 421 19.27 -15.47 -16.89
N ILE A 422 19.75 -16.48 -16.17
CA ILE A 422 21.02 -17.17 -16.43
C ILE A 422 20.73 -18.40 -17.27
N THR A 423 21.39 -18.53 -18.43
CA THR A 423 21.42 -19.77 -19.19
C THR A 423 22.76 -20.47 -18.97
N TYR A 424 22.69 -21.67 -18.39
CA TYR A 424 23.81 -22.59 -18.28
C TYR A 424 23.81 -23.48 -19.53
N ASP A 425 24.83 -23.36 -20.36
CA ASP A 425 24.95 -24.02 -21.66
C ASP A 425 26.13 -25.03 -21.67
N PHE A 426 26.38 -25.67 -22.84
CA PHE A 426 27.43 -26.65 -22.94
C PHE A 426 28.84 -26.03 -22.84
N ASP A 427 29.01 -24.79 -23.26
CA ASP A 427 30.28 -24.07 -23.15
C ASP A 427 30.58 -23.75 -21.65
N SER A 428 29.55 -23.57 -20.83
CA SER A 428 29.67 -23.30 -19.40
C SER A 428 30.45 -24.40 -18.65
N GLU A 429 30.38 -25.67 -19.12
CA GLU A 429 31.12 -26.78 -18.57
C GLU A 429 32.64 -26.66 -18.80
N THR A 430 33.04 -25.91 -19.81
CA THR A 430 34.44 -25.80 -20.26
C THR A 430 35.07 -24.46 -19.92
N ASP A 431 34.32 -23.36 -20.08
CA ASP A 431 34.82 -21.99 -19.90
C ASP A 431 34.47 -21.40 -18.52
N GLY A 432 33.60 -22.06 -17.74
CA GLY A 432 33.16 -21.56 -16.44
C GLY A 432 32.33 -20.28 -16.52
N MET A 433 31.73 -19.98 -17.67
CA MET A 433 30.90 -18.80 -17.89
C MET A 433 29.46 -19.20 -18.16
N VAL A 434 28.54 -18.28 -17.91
CA VAL A 434 27.11 -18.43 -18.22
C VAL A 434 26.61 -17.22 -19.03
N THR A 435 25.52 -17.41 -19.73
CA THR A 435 24.85 -16.30 -20.43
C THR A 435 23.84 -15.66 -19.48
N VAL A 436 23.96 -14.37 -19.23
CA VAL A 436 22.99 -13.55 -18.49
C VAL A 436 22.16 -12.75 -19.47
N ARG A 437 20.84 -12.91 -19.42
CA ARG A 437 19.88 -12.15 -20.24
C ARG A 437 19.17 -11.12 -19.37
N ASP A 438 19.21 -9.87 -19.80
CA ASP A 438 18.41 -8.79 -19.24
C ASP A 438 16.95 -8.86 -19.72
N ARG A 439 16.00 -8.70 -18.82
CA ARG A 439 14.55 -8.76 -19.13
C ARG A 439 14.13 -7.64 -20.07
N ASP A 440 14.59 -6.43 -19.82
CA ASP A 440 14.05 -5.22 -20.46
C ASP A 440 14.62 -5.02 -21.86
N SER A 441 15.92 -5.14 -22.01
CA SER A 441 16.61 -5.03 -23.32
C SER A 441 16.62 -6.33 -24.13
N MET A 442 16.41 -7.48 -23.48
CA MET A 442 16.63 -8.84 -24.02
C MET A 442 18.09 -9.11 -24.46
N GLU A 443 19.00 -8.20 -24.17
CA GLU A 443 20.42 -8.39 -24.45
C GLU A 443 21.01 -9.50 -23.59
N GLN A 444 22.03 -10.14 -24.11
CA GLN A 444 22.70 -11.28 -23.49
C GLN A 444 24.20 -11.04 -23.45
N GLU A 445 24.80 -11.31 -22.30
CA GLU A 445 26.24 -11.24 -22.11
C GLU A 445 26.80 -12.47 -21.40
N ARG A 446 28.09 -12.78 -21.65
CA ARG A 446 28.78 -13.88 -20.96
C ARG A 446 29.42 -13.35 -19.67
N VAL A 447 29.12 -13.99 -18.56
CA VAL A 447 29.64 -13.65 -17.22
C VAL A 447 30.27 -14.89 -16.58
N ALA A 448 31.42 -14.74 -15.97
CA ALA A 448 32.06 -15.83 -15.25
C ALA A 448 31.22 -16.22 -14.03
N ILE A 449 31.07 -17.52 -13.79
CA ILE A 449 30.28 -18.03 -12.66
C ILE A 449 30.84 -17.52 -11.31
N SER A 450 32.18 -17.39 -11.20
CA SER A 450 32.84 -16.81 -10.02
C SER A 450 32.45 -15.38 -9.73
N ASP A 451 32.04 -14.61 -10.74
CA ASP A 451 31.82 -13.18 -10.65
C ASP A 451 30.32 -12.81 -10.50
N LEU A 452 29.43 -13.80 -10.64
CA LEU A 452 27.96 -13.58 -10.65
C LEU A 452 27.46 -12.85 -9.38
N ARG A 453 27.97 -13.19 -8.20
CA ARG A 453 27.55 -12.53 -6.95
C ARG A 453 27.89 -11.04 -6.94
N GLU A 454 29.09 -10.68 -7.41
CA GLU A 454 29.53 -9.28 -7.53
C GLU A 454 28.77 -8.58 -8.63
N TYR A 455 28.57 -9.24 -9.78
CA TYR A 455 27.81 -8.73 -10.92
C TYR A 455 26.38 -8.34 -10.52
N PHE A 456 25.69 -9.16 -9.71
CA PHE A 456 24.31 -8.88 -9.30
C PHE A 456 24.19 -7.97 -8.10
N ARG A 457 25.21 -7.84 -7.24
CA ARG A 457 25.12 -7.06 -5.99
C ARG A 457 24.60 -5.65 -6.23
N ASN A 458 25.20 -4.91 -7.16
CA ASN A 458 24.81 -3.53 -7.44
C ASN A 458 23.52 -3.40 -8.25
N LYS A 459 23.08 -4.48 -8.92
CA LYS A 459 21.87 -4.46 -9.77
C LYS A 459 20.57 -4.59 -8.95
N PHE A 460 20.66 -5.06 -7.71
CA PHE A 460 19.51 -5.23 -6.80
C PHE A 460 19.49 -4.21 -5.66
N GLU A 461 20.38 -3.23 -5.68
CA GLU A 461 20.35 -2.10 -4.76
C GLU A 461 19.44 -0.97 -5.28
N PHE A 462 18.99 -0.13 -4.33
CA PHE A 462 18.24 1.07 -4.66
C PHE A 462 18.44 2.15 -3.57
#